data_bfe335b16d976935cb311f2a7c0a21e1
#
_entry.id   bfe335b16d976935cb311f2a7c0a21e1
#
_cell.length_a   1.000
_cell.length_b   1.000
_cell.length_c   1.000
_cell.angle_alpha   90.00
_cell.angle_beta   90.00
_cell.angle_gamma   90.00
#
_symmetry.space_group_name_H-M   'P 1'
#
loop_
_entity.id
_entity.type
_entity.pdbx_description
1 polymer ?
#
loop_
_entity_poly.entity_id
_entity_poly.type
_entity_poly.pdbx_seq_one_letter_code
_entity_poly.pdbx_strand_id
1 'polypeptide(L)' 'MKQYFGIDIGGTAVKLGIVDETGRVLLKGEEGVSFDGYQTPVLTTVRKAAKEFLTTNAIPVESLAGIGVS' A
#
# COMPACT_ATOMS: atom_id res chain seq x y z
N MET A 1 7.71 16.85 -7.71
CA MET A 1 7.38 16.68 -6.27
C MET A 1 7.62 15.24 -5.87
N LYS A 2 8.29 15.02 -4.73
CA LYS A 2 8.55 13.65 -4.27
C LYS A 2 7.28 13.03 -3.72
N GLN A 3 7.06 11.77 -4.05
CA GLN A 3 5.92 10.99 -3.58
C GLN A 3 6.39 9.77 -2.81
N TYR A 4 5.65 9.42 -1.78
CA TYR A 4 5.95 8.28 -0.91
C TYR A 4 4.73 7.37 -0.84
N PHE A 5 4.97 6.08 -0.77
CA PHE A 5 3.91 5.09 -0.66
C PHE A 5 3.86 4.57 0.78
N GLY A 6 2.72 4.76 1.43
CA GLY A 6 2.51 4.29 2.80
C GLY A 6 1.59 3.06 2.81
N ILE A 7 1.98 2.07 3.58
CA ILE A 7 1.20 0.85 3.77
C ILE A 7 0.99 0.64 5.27
N ASP A 8 -0.26 0.60 5.70
CA ASP A 8 -0.64 0.36 7.08
C ASP A 8 -1.36 -0.98 7.18
N ILE A 9 -0.77 -1.92 7.90
CA ILE A 9 -1.29 -3.29 8.02
C ILE A 9 -2.12 -3.38 9.30
N GLY A 10 -3.44 -3.45 9.14
CA GLY A 10 -4.35 -3.66 10.26
C GLY A 10 -4.74 -5.14 10.41
N GLY A 11 -5.54 -5.44 11.42
CA GLY A 11 -5.99 -6.80 11.70
C GLY A 11 -6.93 -7.37 10.65
N THR A 12 -7.71 -6.52 9.97
CA THR A 12 -8.73 -6.95 9.00
C THR A 12 -8.59 -6.28 7.65
N ALA A 13 -7.70 -5.29 7.53
CA ALA A 13 -7.53 -4.54 6.30
C ALA A 13 -6.13 -3.98 6.17
N VAL A 14 -5.69 -3.79 4.94
CA VAL A 14 -4.46 -3.08 4.61
C VAL A 14 -4.84 -1.74 4.02
N LYS A 15 -4.36 -0.66 4.61
CA LYS A 15 -4.57 0.70 4.09
C LYS A 15 -3.36 1.12 3.29
N LEU A 16 -3.62 1.72 2.13
CA LEU A 16 -2.59 2.11 1.19
C LEU A 16 -2.78 3.59 0.86
N GLY A 17 -1.68 4.29 0.66
CA GLY A 17 -1.78 5.70 0.32
C GLY A 17 -0.53 6.24 -0.32
N ILE A 18 -0.72 7.27 -1.15
CA ILE A 18 0.38 8.04 -1.72
C ILE A 18 0.35 9.40 -1.05
N VAL A 19 1.48 9.81 -0.50
CA VAL A 19 1.64 11.13 0.10
C VAL A 19 2.78 11.88 -0.58
N ASP A 20 2.69 13.20 -0.59
CA ASP A 20 3.78 14.02 -1.10
C ASP A 20 4.77 14.38 0.02
N GLU A 21 5.81 15.12 -0.34
CA GLU A 21 6.87 15.50 0.62
C GLU A 21 6.40 16.44 1.72
N THR A 22 5.20 17.02 1.60
CA THR A 22 4.61 17.88 2.63
C THR A 22 3.70 17.09 3.59
N GLY A 23 3.50 15.79 3.34
CA GLY A 23 2.61 14.96 4.12
C GLY A 23 1.18 14.95 3.63
N ARG A 24 0.90 15.58 2.50
CA ARG A 24 -0.44 15.61 1.93
C ARG A 24 -0.77 14.29 1.26
N VAL A 25 -1.93 13.72 1.60
CA VAL A 25 -2.40 12.47 1.01
C VAL A 25 -3.00 12.76 -0.37
N LEU A 26 -2.39 12.18 -1.39
CA LEU A 26 -2.82 12.36 -2.79
C LEU A 26 -3.78 11.27 -3.22
N LEU A 27 -3.56 10.03 -2.79
CA LEU A 27 -4.39 8.87 -3.10
C LEU A 27 -4.54 8.00 -1.87
N LYS A 28 -5.69 7.34 -1.73
CA LYS A 28 -5.96 6.38 -0.67
C LYS A 28 -6.59 5.12 -1.23
N GLY A 29 -6.29 3.99 -0.62
CA GLY A 29 -6.94 2.72 -0.92
C GLY A 29 -7.02 1.86 0.32
N GLU A 30 -7.89 0.87 0.29
CA GLU A 30 -8.03 -0.10 1.36
C GLU A 30 -8.39 -1.45 0.76
N GLU A 31 -7.71 -2.50 1.23
CA GLU A 31 -7.96 -3.87 0.82
C GLU A 31 -8.29 -4.71 2.05
N GLY A 32 -9.36 -5.48 1.98
CA GLY A 32 -9.69 -6.43 3.03
C GLY A 32 -8.68 -7.55 3.05
N VAL A 33 -8.24 -7.93 4.25
CA VAL A 33 -7.35 -9.08 4.45
C VAL A 33 -8.20 -10.22 4.98
N SER A 34 -8.30 -11.32 4.21
CA SER A 34 -8.93 -12.52 4.70
C SER A 34 -7.88 -13.40 5.38
N PHE A 35 -8.07 -13.64 6.68
CA PHE A 35 -7.24 -14.58 7.40
C PHE A 35 -7.81 -15.98 7.20
N ASP A 36 -7.13 -16.78 6.42
CA ASP A 36 -7.53 -18.16 6.13
C ASP A 36 -6.76 -19.14 7.01
N GLY A 37 -6.70 -18.85 8.31
CA GLY A 37 -5.96 -19.68 9.26
C GLY A 37 -4.45 -19.60 9.10
N TYR A 38 -3.94 -18.47 8.62
CA TYR A 38 -2.52 -18.23 8.36
C TYR A 38 -1.94 -19.09 7.22
N GLN A 39 -2.79 -19.62 6.36
CA GLN A 39 -2.33 -20.39 5.21
C GLN A 39 -1.65 -19.51 4.16
N THR A 40 -2.13 -18.27 4.02
CA THR A 40 -1.51 -17.29 3.15
C THR A 40 -0.68 -16.32 3.98
N PRO A 41 0.64 -16.20 3.74
CA PRO A 41 1.45 -15.24 4.49
C PRO A 41 0.94 -13.81 4.31
N VAL A 42 0.88 -13.07 5.40
CA VAL A 42 0.42 -11.68 5.40
C VAL A 42 1.23 -10.83 4.42
N LEU A 43 2.54 -11.05 4.34
CA LEU A 43 3.41 -10.32 3.42
C LEU A 43 3.02 -10.54 1.96
N THR A 44 2.59 -11.74 1.61
CA THR A 44 2.14 -12.03 0.24
C THR A 44 0.89 -11.22 -0.09
N THR A 45 -0.08 -11.18 0.84
CA THR A 45 -1.30 -10.39 0.68
C THR A 45 -1.00 -8.90 0.55
N VAL A 46 -0.12 -8.37 1.40
CA VAL A 46 0.29 -6.96 1.37
C VAL A 46 0.97 -6.61 0.06
N ARG A 47 1.89 -7.46 -0.41
CA ARG A 47 2.60 -7.22 -1.68
C ARG A 47 1.65 -7.21 -2.86
N LYS A 48 0.68 -8.13 -2.88
CA LYS A 48 -0.33 -8.18 -3.93
C LYS A 48 -1.21 -6.94 -3.92
N ALA A 49 -1.69 -6.52 -2.74
CA ALA A 49 -2.50 -5.32 -2.59
C ALA A 49 -1.74 -4.06 -3.03
N ALA A 50 -0.47 -3.95 -2.63
CA ALA A 50 0.38 -2.83 -3.02
C ALA A 50 0.57 -2.76 -4.52
N LYS A 51 0.87 -3.89 -5.15
CA LYS A 51 1.07 -3.98 -6.59
C LYS A 51 -0.20 -3.60 -7.35
N GLU A 52 -1.35 -4.11 -6.91
CA GLU A 52 -2.64 -3.78 -7.53
C GLU A 52 -2.98 -2.31 -7.39
N PHE A 53 -2.73 -1.73 -6.22
CA PHE A 53 -2.98 -0.30 -5.97
C PHE A 53 -2.15 0.57 -6.92
N LEU A 54 -0.86 0.30 -7.05
CA LEU A 54 0.01 1.06 -7.93
C LEU A 54 -0.39 0.89 -9.40
N THR A 55 -0.74 -0.33 -9.80
CA THR A 55 -1.15 -0.62 -11.18
C THR A 55 -2.48 0.07 -11.51
N THR A 56 -3.46 -0.01 -10.61
CA THR A 56 -4.77 0.60 -10.81
C THR A 56 -4.67 2.12 -10.95
N ASN A 57 -3.76 2.74 -10.21
CA ASN A 57 -3.58 4.19 -10.24
C ASN A 57 -2.48 4.63 -11.22
N ALA A 58 -1.94 3.71 -12.00
CA ALA A 58 -0.89 3.97 -13.00
C ALA A 58 0.34 4.67 -12.40
N ILE A 59 0.79 4.20 -11.24
CA ILE A 59 1.95 4.77 -10.54
C ILE A 59 3.15 3.85 -10.73
N PRO A 60 4.19 4.27 -11.46
CA PRO A 60 5.42 3.48 -11.57
C PRO A 60 6.15 3.46 -10.23
N VAL A 61 6.62 2.28 -9.82
CA VAL A 61 7.37 2.14 -8.56
C VAL A 61 8.59 3.05 -8.53
N GLU A 62 9.27 3.19 -9.66
CA GLU A 62 10.46 4.02 -9.77
C GLU A 62 10.19 5.51 -9.60
N SER A 63 8.94 5.94 -9.66
CA SER A 63 8.57 7.34 -9.41
C SER A 63 8.46 7.67 -7.93
N LEU A 64 8.46 6.64 -7.07
CA LEU A 64 8.33 6.84 -5.63
C LEU A 64 9.68 7.11 -4.98
N ALA A 65 9.72 8.09 -4.09
CA ALA A 65 10.95 8.43 -3.35
C ALA A 65 11.18 7.47 -2.18
N GLY A 66 10.13 6.83 -1.69
CA GLY A 66 10.26 5.87 -0.60
C GLY A 66 8.96 5.11 -0.36
N ILE A 67 9.08 4.01 0.37
CA ILE A 67 7.96 3.15 0.76
C ILE A 67 8.07 2.91 2.27
N GLY A 68 7.00 3.20 3.00
CA GLY A 68 6.91 2.95 4.43
C GLY A 68 5.84 1.92 4.75
N VAL A 69 6.14 1.00 5.65
CA VAL A 69 5.20 -0.02 6.11
C VAL A 69 5.08 0.05 7.62
N SER A 70 3.85 0.05 8.12
CA SER A 70 3.62 0.07 9.57
C SER A 70 2.55 -0.90 10.01
#